data_cd744996e586a048c83f39d332d302ca
#
_entry.id   cd744996e586a048c83f39d332d302ca
#
_cell.length_a   1.000
_cell.length_b   1.000
_cell.length_c   1.000
_cell.angle_alpha   90.00
_cell.angle_beta   90.00
_cell.angle_gamma   90.00
#
_symmetry.space_group_name_H-M   'P 1'
#
loop_
_entity.id
_entity.type
_entity.pdbx_description
1 polymer ?
#
loop_
_entity_poly.entity_id
_entity_poly.type
_entity_poly.pdbx_seq_one_letter_code
_entity_poly.pdbx_strand_id
1 'polypeptide(L)'
;MKPEKLSFKRFYHNLDKILVLFFMAFMIMEYAWIPFNSYAAEYLLKQTGYLFLSYNNVWAVLSSNWLVGLGFLVLVVVNLFVAYFQSGMIFMGIRNLLDKENRPVFAFLGKTFRDSFAIVKKAGPGKMLFIVLYMGFLFPFLRQILKIYYLNKILVPDFIVTYLANNIVFAVFMGLLVVGMLLVAVRLMFALPQLFFEHATVPQAIRFSLAKTKNRLFFYTRHLFWIIIKSFLLYTFLSAPAILGQRYANTQPNEVVLFSGIVAFVLIKFAYYAMLSYFLLKFVSFLTDRTLNDYPTKRGLSLMRWFVLTIASSSFALEGYVYLNFPLENVPITISHRGVSRENGIQNTVEALEKTALLKPDLVEMDVQETKDGQFVMMHDANLKQLAGLDAQPQDLTLAELTSLEISENGYRAKISSFDDYFTRANQLGQRLLIEIKTSKKDSKDMMERFLSKYGAKIKVYQHQIQSLDYQVIDQVVNYDSSIPSFFILPYNTIFPRTKASGYTMEYSTLDNNFVNKLWQSDKRLYDWTINDEDSIVKSFRLGVDGMITDDLELVQSSIKELKDDPDYTTLLLNKSLDLLSFS
;
A
#
# COMPACT_ATOMS: atom_id res chain seq x y z
N MET A 1 -5.09 -41.22 -11.86
CA MET A 1 -4.88 -41.50 -10.43
C MET A 1 -5.73 -40.50 -9.62
N LYS A 2 -6.51 -40.94 -8.64
CA LYS A 2 -7.16 -40.03 -7.69
C LYS A 2 -6.05 -39.41 -6.83
N PRO A 3 -5.92 -38.08 -6.72
CA PRO A 3 -4.94 -37.47 -5.83
C PRO A 3 -5.24 -37.95 -4.40
N GLU A 4 -4.28 -38.64 -3.79
CA GLU A 4 -4.41 -39.05 -2.39
C GLU A 4 -4.69 -37.82 -1.52
N LYS A 5 -5.71 -37.93 -0.67
CA LYS A 5 -6.11 -36.81 0.21
C LYS A 5 -4.97 -36.50 1.18
N LEU A 6 -4.59 -35.23 1.29
CA LEU A 6 -3.70 -34.76 2.36
C LEU A 6 -4.38 -35.07 3.70
N SER A 7 -3.94 -36.14 4.39
CA SER A 7 -4.51 -36.50 5.66
C SER A 7 -3.97 -35.59 6.75
N PHE A 8 -4.80 -35.20 7.73
CA PHE A 8 -4.40 -34.40 8.88
C PHE A 8 -3.19 -35.03 9.60
N LYS A 9 -3.14 -36.33 9.70
CA LYS A 9 -2.04 -37.10 10.29
C LYS A 9 -0.72 -36.83 9.58
N ARG A 10 -0.69 -36.82 8.24
CA ARG A 10 0.52 -36.53 7.44
C ARG A 10 0.98 -35.09 7.61
N PHE A 11 0.05 -34.15 7.67
CA PHE A 11 0.38 -32.75 7.95
C PHE A 11 1.02 -32.59 9.34
N TYR A 12 0.40 -33.17 10.36
CA TYR A 12 0.90 -33.11 11.73
C TYR A 12 2.30 -33.73 11.89
N HIS A 13 2.57 -34.86 11.21
CA HIS A 13 3.89 -35.51 11.23
C HIS A 13 5.00 -34.66 10.61
N ASN A 14 4.65 -33.73 9.70
CA ASN A 14 5.61 -32.83 9.05
C ASN A 14 5.56 -31.40 9.59
N LEU A 15 4.79 -31.14 10.65
CA LEU A 15 4.52 -29.79 11.13
C LEU A 15 5.78 -28.99 11.44
N ASP A 16 6.80 -29.59 12.09
CA ASP A 16 8.04 -28.90 12.41
C ASP A 16 8.78 -28.39 11.16
N LYS A 17 8.85 -29.25 10.16
CA LYS A 17 9.51 -28.90 8.88
C LYS A 17 8.72 -27.84 8.13
N ILE A 18 7.40 -27.93 8.15
CA ILE A 18 6.50 -26.95 7.53
C ILE A 18 6.66 -25.59 8.22
N LEU A 19 6.56 -25.54 9.56
CA LEU A 19 6.71 -24.30 10.33
C LEU A 19 8.04 -23.63 10.06
N VAL A 20 9.15 -24.38 10.14
CA VAL A 20 10.48 -23.81 9.95
C VAL A 20 10.70 -23.36 8.51
N LEU A 21 10.25 -24.13 7.51
CA LEU A 21 10.35 -23.75 6.10
C LEU A 21 9.64 -22.41 5.83
N PHE A 22 8.40 -22.29 6.29
CA PHE A 22 7.60 -21.09 6.02
C PHE A 22 8.01 -19.91 6.92
N PHE A 23 8.46 -20.17 8.14
CA PHE A 23 9.09 -19.14 8.97
C PHE A 23 10.30 -18.52 8.26
N MET A 24 11.22 -19.34 7.74
CA MET A 24 12.38 -18.85 6.98
C MET A 24 11.96 -18.12 5.70
N ALA A 25 10.94 -18.62 4.99
CA ALA A 25 10.52 -18.05 3.72
C ALA A 25 9.76 -16.72 3.87
N PHE A 26 9.00 -16.53 4.94
CA PHE A 26 8.14 -15.35 5.13
C PHE A 26 8.67 -14.37 6.16
N MET A 27 9.00 -14.82 7.37
CA MET A 27 9.38 -13.93 8.47
C MET A 27 10.70 -13.22 8.19
N ILE A 28 11.70 -13.91 7.62
CA ILE A 28 12.98 -13.28 7.28
C ILE A 28 12.77 -12.21 6.19
N MET A 29 11.89 -12.48 5.23
CA MET A 29 11.57 -11.49 4.19
C MET A 29 10.88 -10.26 4.78
N GLU A 30 9.88 -10.46 5.61
CA GLU A 30 9.06 -9.38 6.16
C GLU A 30 9.81 -8.52 7.18
N TYR A 31 10.53 -9.15 8.10
CA TYR A 31 11.14 -8.45 9.24
C TYR A 31 12.64 -8.14 9.09
N ALA A 32 13.32 -8.71 8.09
CA ALA A 32 14.73 -8.42 7.86
C ALA A 32 15.00 -7.86 6.45
N TRP A 33 14.56 -8.55 5.39
CA TRP A 33 14.93 -8.20 4.03
C TRP A 33 14.24 -6.91 3.53
N ILE A 34 12.94 -6.76 3.75
CA ILE A 34 12.19 -5.56 3.35
C ILE A 34 12.73 -4.30 4.06
N PRO A 35 12.92 -4.27 5.39
CA PRO A 35 13.54 -3.13 6.07
C PRO A 35 14.95 -2.82 5.57
N PHE A 36 15.78 -3.85 5.33
CA PHE A 36 17.13 -3.67 4.78
C PHE A 36 17.10 -2.98 3.41
N ASN A 37 16.22 -3.44 2.50
CA ASN A 37 16.06 -2.81 1.18
C ASN A 37 15.65 -1.34 1.26
N SER A 38 14.69 -1.02 2.12
CA SER A 38 14.26 0.34 2.34
C SER A 38 15.42 1.22 2.79
N TYR A 39 16.20 0.73 3.75
CA TYR A 39 17.38 1.43 4.27
C TYR A 39 18.47 1.62 3.21
N ALA A 40 18.75 0.56 2.42
CA ALA A 40 19.73 0.61 1.34
C ALA A 40 19.33 1.61 0.24
N ALA A 41 18.06 1.63 -0.16
CA ALA A 41 17.54 2.57 -1.14
C ALA A 41 17.65 4.03 -0.66
N GLU A 42 17.31 4.29 0.60
CA GLU A 42 17.46 5.63 1.20
C GLU A 42 18.92 6.06 1.31
N TYR A 43 19.81 5.14 1.68
CA TYR A 43 21.24 5.42 1.72
C TYR A 43 21.76 5.83 0.34
N LEU A 44 21.39 5.09 -0.71
CA LEU A 44 21.75 5.42 -2.09
C LEU A 44 21.18 6.78 -2.51
N LEU A 45 19.91 7.06 -2.23
CA LEU A 45 19.30 8.35 -2.54
C LEU A 45 20.04 9.51 -1.86
N LYS A 46 20.42 9.33 -0.59
CA LYS A 46 21.21 10.35 0.15
C LYS A 46 22.52 10.72 -0.54
N GLN A 47 23.17 9.76 -1.26
CA GLN A 47 24.44 10.02 -1.94
C GLN A 47 24.28 10.80 -3.25
N THR A 48 23.04 10.99 -3.75
CA THR A 48 22.77 11.75 -4.98
C THR A 48 22.61 13.25 -4.75
N GLY A 49 22.39 13.68 -3.51
CA GLY A 49 21.98 15.04 -3.17
C GLY A 49 20.49 15.33 -3.42
N TYR A 50 19.75 14.39 -4.01
CA TYR A 50 18.30 14.50 -4.16
C TYR A 50 17.58 14.13 -2.87
N LEU A 51 16.50 14.86 -2.55
CA LEU A 51 15.75 14.71 -1.31
C LEU A 51 14.64 13.67 -1.41
N PHE A 52 14.17 13.37 -2.62
CA PHE A 52 13.11 12.42 -2.92
C PHE A 52 13.28 11.79 -4.31
N LEU A 53 12.61 10.66 -4.54
CA LEU A 53 12.51 10.01 -5.84
C LEU A 53 11.09 10.09 -6.35
N SER A 54 10.91 10.59 -7.58
CA SER A 54 9.63 10.63 -8.29
C SER A 54 9.82 10.21 -9.75
N TYR A 55 8.71 9.99 -10.46
CA TYR A 55 8.76 9.67 -11.91
C TYR A 55 9.40 10.80 -12.74
N ASN A 56 9.30 12.06 -12.27
CA ASN A 56 9.87 13.22 -12.96
C ASN A 56 11.39 13.33 -12.81
N ASN A 57 11.96 12.82 -11.69
CA ASN A 57 13.38 13.01 -11.40
C ASN A 57 14.19 11.69 -11.41
N VAL A 58 13.57 10.54 -11.65
CA VAL A 58 14.25 9.23 -11.58
C VAL A 58 15.51 9.16 -12.45
N TRP A 59 15.46 9.69 -13.68
CA TRP A 59 16.62 9.71 -14.57
C TRP A 59 17.70 10.66 -14.07
N ALA A 60 17.34 11.82 -13.57
CA ALA A 60 18.28 12.78 -12.98
C ALA A 60 18.95 12.19 -11.74
N VAL A 61 18.22 11.52 -10.88
CA VAL A 61 18.74 10.81 -9.70
C VAL A 61 19.72 9.71 -10.11
N LEU A 62 19.33 8.84 -11.06
CA LEU A 62 20.20 7.73 -11.50
C LEU A 62 21.44 8.19 -12.24
N SER A 63 21.39 9.33 -12.94
CA SER A 63 22.51 9.89 -13.70
C SER A 63 23.37 10.88 -12.91
N SER A 64 22.91 11.34 -11.74
CA SER A 64 23.65 12.33 -10.92
C SER A 64 25.01 11.81 -10.45
N ASN A 65 25.11 10.52 -10.20
CA ASN A 65 26.33 9.84 -9.80
C ASN A 65 26.28 8.39 -10.33
N TRP A 66 27.21 8.05 -11.22
CA TRP A 66 27.24 6.71 -11.84
C TRP A 66 27.40 5.57 -10.83
N LEU A 67 28.12 5.78 -9.71
CA LEU A 67 28.25 4.79 -8.63
C LEU A 67 26.92 4.55 -7.93
N VAL A 68 26.13 5.59 -7.74
CA VAL A 68 24.80 5.47 -7.14
C VAL A 68 23.83 4.79 -8.11
N GLY A 69 23.86 5.17 -9.39
CA GLY A 69 23.09 4.49 -10.44
C GLY A 69 23.42 2.99 -10.50
N LEU A 70 24.71 2.64 -10.43
CA LEU A 70 25.16 1.26 -10.30
C LEU A 70 24.65 0.60 -9.01
N GLY A 71 24.69 1.32 -7.88
CA GLY A 71 24.15 0.85 -6.60
C GLY A 71 22.68 0.49 -6.67
N PHE A 72 21.84 1.32 -7.28
CA PHE A 72 20.42 1.00 -7.53
C PHE A 72 20.24 -0.20 -8.46
N LEU A 73 21.05 -0.30 -9.53
CA LEU A 73 21.02 -1.47 -10.40
C LEU A 73 21.39 -2.76 -9.64
N VAL A 74 22.46 -2.71 -8.84
CA VAL A 74 22.87 -3.84 -7.98
C VAL A 74 21.74 -4.20 -7.02
N LEU A 75 21.08 -3.23 -6.40
CA LEU A 75 19.97 -3.47 -5.47
C LEU A 75 18.80 -4.16 -6.18
N VAL A 76 18.46 -3.76 -7.40
CA VAL A 76 17.43 -4.42 -8.22
C VAL A 76 17.84 -5.86 -8.55
N VAL A 77 19.08 -6.08 -8.99
CA VAL A 77 19.59 -7.42 -9.32
C VAL A 77 19.60 -8.33 -8.09
N VAL A 78 20.02 -7.82 -6.93
CA VAL A 78 20.01 -8.57 -5.67
C VAL A 78 18.58 -8.91 -5.25
N ASN A 79 17.61 -8.01 -5.45
CA ASN A 79 16.21 -8.31 -5.19
C ASN A 79 15.66 -9.41 -6.11
N LEU A 80 16.00 -9.39 -7.40
CA LEU A 80 15.63 -10.48 -8.31
C LEU A 80 16.25 -11.82 -7.88
N PHE A 81 17.50 -11.79 -7.45
CA PHE A 81 18.20 -12.96 -6.92
C PHE A 81 17.53 -13.50 -5.66
N VAL A 82 17.21 -12.64 -4.69
CA VAL A 82 16.57 -13.02 -3.43
C VAL A 82 15.15 -13.55 -3.66
N ALA A 83 14.39 -12.95 -4.56
CA ALA A 83 13.06 -13.42 -4.94
C ALA A 83 13.11 -14.81 -5.59
N TYR A 84 14.09 -15.04 -6.48
CA TYR A 84 14.29 -16.34 -7.08
C TYR A 84 14.76 -17.38 -6.06
N PHE A 85 15.65 -17.00 -5.15
CA PHE A 85 16.12 -17.87 -4.06
C PHE A 85 14.96 -18.22 -3.09
N GLN A 86 14.14 -17.25 -2.69
CA GLN A 86 12.95 -17.48 -1.87
C GLN A 86 11.99 -18.45 -2.54
N SER A 87 11.70 -18.25 -3.83
CA SER A 87 10.89 -19.18 -4.62
C SER A 87 11.50 -20.57 -4.65
N GLY A 88 12.80 -20.66 -4.87
CA GLY A 88 13.57 -21.90 -4.83
C GLY A 88 13.47 -22.59 -3.46
N MET A 89 13.62 -21.85 -2.35
CA MET A 89 13.47 -22.37 -0.98
C MET A 89 12.09 -22.98 -0.77
N ILE A 90 11.02 -22.31 -1.21
CA ILE A 90 9.64 -22.80 -1.08
C ILE A 90 9.44 -24.05 -1.94
N PHE A 91 9.78 -24.01 -3.22
CA PHE A 91 9.54 -25.14 -4.13
C PHE A 91 10.41 -26.36 -3.77
N MET A 92 11.70 -26.17 -3.48
CA MET A 92 12.60 -27.27 -3.08
C MET A 92 12.29 -27.78 -1.67
N GLY A 93 11.94 -26.89 -0.74
CA GLY A 93 11.52 -27.27 0.59
C GLY A 93 10.26 -28.17 0.54
N ILE A 94 9.26 -27.77 -0.23
CA ILE A 94 8.05 -28.59 -0.41
C ILE A 94 8.39 -29.89 -1.16
N ARG A 95 9.21 -29.86 -2.21
CA ARG A 95 9.67 -31.08 -2.87
C ARG A 95 10.34 -32.04 -1.89
N ASN A 96 11.23 -31.54 -1.02
CA ASN A 96 11.92 -32.33 -0.01
C ASN A 96 10.96 -32.87 1.08
N LEU A 97 9.86 -32.15 1.36
CA LEU A 97 8.75 -32.65 2.23
C LEU A 97 7.96 -33.77 1.56
N LEU A 98 7.82 -33.74 0.24
CA LEU A 98 7.11 -34.75 -0.56
C LEU A 98 8.00 -35.95 -0.90
N ASP A 99 9.31 -35.88 -0.64
CA ASP A 99 10.24 -37.01 -0.83
C ASP A 99 10.00 -38.11 0.20
N LYS A 100 10.30 -39.38 -0.20
CA LYS A 100 10.12 -40.55 0.67
C LYS A 100 11.09 -40.64 1.85
N GLU A 101 12.10 -39.78 1.90
CA GLU A 101 13.10 -39.79 2.97
C GLU A 101 12.66 -38.95 4.17
N ASN A 102 12.62 -39.59 5.35
CA ASN A 102 12.36 -38.88 6.60
C ASN A 102 13.68 -38.31 7.16
N ARG A 103 13.89 -36.99 7.04
CA ARG A 103 15.09 -36.30 7.56
C ARG A 103 14.74 -35.53 8.83
N PRO A 104 15.66 -35.43 9.79
CA PRO A 104 15.53 -34.48 10.91
C PRO A 104 15.42 -33.03 10.38
N VAL A 105 14.82 -32.13 11.16
CA VAL A 105 14.53 -30.74 10.73
C VAL A 105 15.77 -30.02 10.22
N PHE A 106 16.90 -30.10 10.95
CA PHE A 106 18.14 -29.42 10.53
C PHE A 106 18.73 -30.02 9.22
N ALA A 107 18.71 -31.34 9.07
CA ALA A 107 19.16 -31.98 7.83
C ALA A 107 18.22 -31.68 6.67
N PHE A 108 16.90 -31.56 6.92
CA PHE A 108 15.93 -31.11 5.94
C PHE A 108 16.21 -29.65 5.49
N LEU A 109 16.43 -28.73 6.43
CA LEU A 109 16.79 -27.34 6.13
C LEU A 109 18.10 -27.23 5.36
N GLY A 110 19.15 -27.92 5.83
CA GLY A 110 20.46 -27.91 5.19
C GLY A 110 20.39 -28.45 3.75
N LYS A 111 19.59 -29.50 3.51
CA LYS A 111 19.33 -30.00 2.14
C LYS A 111 18.56 -28.95 1.33
N THR A 112 17.48 -28.41 1.87
CA THR A 112 16.63 -27.42 1.16
C THR A 112 17.45 -26.19 0.78
N PHE A 113 18.27 -25.67 1.70
CA PHE A 113 19.15 -24.54 1.43
C PHE A 113 20.17 -24.85 0.32
N ARG A 114 20.84 -26.01 0.40
CA ARG A 114 21.82 -26.46 -0.60
C ARG A 114 21.19 -26.63 -1.97
N ASP A 115 20.03 -27.28 -2.04
CA ASP A 115 19.29 -27.50 -3.29
C ASP A 115 18.86 -26.17 -3.90
N SER A 116 18.35 -25.25 -3.07
CA SER A 116 17.94 -23.91 -3.51
C SER A 116 19.12 -23.08 -4.03
N PHE A 117 20.25 -23.14 -3.34
CA PHE A 117 21.46 -22.45 -3.78
C PHE A 117 22.04 -23.04 -5.08
N ALA A 118 21.95 -24.37 -5.24
CA ALA A 118 22.39 -25.05 -6.47
C ALA A 118 21.54 -24.64 -7.68
N ILE A 119 20.23 -24.43 -7.49
CA ILE A 119 19.34 -23.93 -8.54
C ILE A 119 19.73 -22.50 -8.92
N VAL A 120 19.99 -21.64 -7.94
CA VAL A 120 20.37 -20.25 -8.18
C VAL A 120 21.67 -20.15 -8.95
N LYS A 121 22.69 -20.95 -8.60
CA LYS A 121 23.96 -21.00 -9.35
C LYS A 121 23.79 -21.35 -10.82
N LYS A 122 22.76 -22.14 -11.14
CA LYS A 122 22.45 -22.57 -12.53
C LYS A 122 21.40 -21.67 -13.20
N ALA A 123 20.87 -20.67 -12.50
CA ALA A 123 19.86 -19.77 -13.03
C ALA A 123 20.52 -18.63 -13.81
N GLY A 124 20.24 -18.53 -15.10
CA GLY A 124 20.54 -17.30 -15.85
C GLY A 124 19.49 -16.21 -15.56
N PRO A 125 19.80 -14.94 -15.89
CA PRO A 125 18.90 -13.79 -15.65
C PRO A 125 17.49 -13.99 -16.19
N GLY A 126 17.35 -14.65 -17.34
CA GLY A 126 16.05 -14.92 -17.96
C GLY A 126 15.15 -15.84 -17.11
N LYS A 127 15.71 -16.80 -16.36
CA LYS A 127 14.92 -17.63 -15.45
C LYS A 127 14.44 -16.83 -14.23
N MET A 128 15.31 -16.00 -13.67
CA MET A 128 14.98 -15.15 -12.53
C MET A 128 13.86 -14.17 -12.90
N LEU A 129 14.02 -13.48 -14.03
CA LEU A 129 13.02 -12.55 -14.54
C LEU A 129 11.69 -13.26 -14.83
N PHE A 130 11.71 -14.43 -15.48
CA PHE A 130 10.49 -15.19 -15.75
C PHE A 130 9.73 -15.54 -14.47
N ILE A 131 10.41 -16.00 -13.43
CA ILE A 131 9.77 -16.37 -12.16
C ILE A 131 9.18 -15.14 -11.48
N VAL A 132 9.91 -14.03 -11.43
CA VAL A 132 9.41 -12.77 -10.85
C VAL A 132 8.18 -12.25 -11.60
N LEU A 133 8.24 -12.23 -12.94
CA LEU A 133 7.11 -11.81 -13.77
C LEU A 133 5.91 -12.75 -13.62
N TYR A 134 6.16 -14.06 -13.63
CA TYR A 134 5.07 -15.03 -13.47
C TYR A 134 4.39 -14.92 -12.09
N MET A 135 5.18 -14.93 -11.01
CA MET A 135 4.63 -14.92 -9.65
C MET A 135 4.16 -13.51 -9.21
N GLY A 136 4.77 -12.46 -9.72
CA GLY A 136 4.42 -11.10 -9.36
C GLY A 136 3.21 -10.52 -10.11
N PHE A 137 3.07 -10.84 -11.38
CA PHE A 137 2.05 -10.22 -12.25
C PHE A 137 1.00 -11.18 -12.75
N LEU A 138 1.39 -12.40 -13.16
CA LEU A 138 0.42 -13.33 -13.75
C LEU A 138 -0.43 -14.08 -12.72
N PHE A 139 0.04 -14.19 -11.50
CA PHE A 139 -0.67 -14.93 -10.47
C PHE A 139 -0.74 -14.12 -9.16
N PRO A 140 -1.72 -13.21 -9.03
CA PRO A 140 -1.81 -12.29 -7.89
C PRO A 140 -1.75 -12.98 -6.53
N PHE A 141 -2.33 -14.19 -6.39
CA PHE A 141 -2.25 -14.97 -5.16
C PHE A 141 -0.81 -15.36 -4.77
N LEU A 142 0.08 -15.56 -5.75
CA LEU A 142 1.49 -15.83 -5.49
C LEU A 142 2.28 -14.54 -5.16
N ARG A 143 1.79 -13.37 -5.55
CA ARG A 143 2.39 -12.08 -5.17
C ARG A 143 2.44 -11.92 -3.65
N GLN A 144 1.39 -12.34 -2.94
CA GLN A 144 1.34 -12.36 -1.46
C GLN A 144 2.49 -13.17 -0.84
N ILE A 145 3.01 -14.14 -1.58
CA ILE A 145 4.09 -15.03 -1.13
C ILE A 145 5.46 -14.42 -1.37
N LEU A 146 5.61 -13.77 -2.52
CA LEU A 146 6.90 -13.21 -2.97
C LEU A 146 7.18 -11.81 -2.44
N LYS A 147 6.78 -11.33 -1.37
CA LYS A 147 6.99 -9.99 -0.77
C LYS A 147 8.26 -9.27 -1.31
N ILE A 148 8.30 -9.04 -2.63
CA ILE A 148 9.40 -8.31 -3.27
C ILE A 148 9.16 -6.84 -3.02
N TYR A 149 10.08 -6.19 -2.31
CA TYR A 149 9.95 -4.79 -1.87
C TYR A 149 9.45 -3.84 -2.98
N TYR A 150 10.11 -3.85 -4.14
CA TYR A 150 9.73 -2.94 -5.22
C TYR A 150 8.41 -3.30 -5.90
N LEU A 151 8.05 -4.59 -6.01
CA LEU A 151 6.76 -4.98 -6.58
C LEU A 151 5.59 -4.59 -5.67
N ASN A 152 5.79 -4.65 -4.37
CA ASN A 152 4.78 -4.22 -3.41
C ASN A 152 4.61 -2.69 -3.38
N LYS A 153 5.60 -1.94 -3.87
CA LYS A 153 5.52 -0.48 -4.02
C LYS A 153 4.92 -0.04 -5.36
N ILE A 154 4.71 -0.96 -6.33
CA ILE A 154 3.98 -0.66 -7.56
C ILE A 154 2.48 -0.78 -7.25
N LEU A 155 1.92 0.29 -6.71
CA LEU A 155 0.48 0.43 -6.47
C LEU A 155 -0.07 1.45 -7.48
N VAL A 156 -1.27 1.19 -7.97
CA VAL A 156 -2.02 2.19 -8.73
C VAL A 156 -2.90 2.91 -7.71
N PRO A 157 -2.77 4.23 -7.54
CA PRO A 157 -3.60 4.98 -6.61
C PRO A 157 -5.08 4.76 -6.87
N ASP A 158 -5.87 4.69 -5.80
CA ASP A 158 -7.28 4.27 -5.89
C ASP A 158 -8.13 5.25 -6.70
N PHE A 159 -7.82 6.55 -6.63
CA PHE A 159 -8.49 7.56 -7.46
C PHE A 159 -8.33 7.31 -8.97
N ILE A 160 -7.18 6.77 -9.42
CA ILE A 160 -6.97 6.42 -10.84
C ILE A 160 -7.83 5.21 -11.20
N VAL A 161 -7.86 4.19 -10.33
CA VAL A 161 -8.66 2.98 -10.56
C VAL A 161 -10.14 3.35 -10.63
N THR A 162 -10.62 4.15 -9.69
CA THR A 162 -12.01 4.62 -9.63
C THR A 162 -12.38 5.47 -10.84
N TYR A 163 -11.54 6.43 -11.23
CA TYR A 163 -11.75 7.25 -12.44
C TYR A 163 -11.86 6.40 -13.70
N LEU A 164 -10.98 5.42 -13.85
CA LEU A 164 -11.00 4.53 -15.01
C LEU A 164 -12.18 3.54 -14.95
N ALA A 165 -12.56 3.06 -13.79
CA ALA A 165 -13.67 2.12 -13.59
C ALA A 165 -15.04 2.76 -13.89
N ASN A 166 -15.19 4.07 -13.73
CA ASN A 166 -16.40 4.80 -14.12
C ASN A 166 -16.65 4.76 -15.64
N ASN A 167 -15.64 4.45 -16.43
CA ASN A 167 -15.83 4.20 -17.86
C ASN A 167 -16.09 2.71 -18.11
N ILE A 168 -17.33 2.36 -18.50
CA ILE A 168 -17.75 0.96 -18.69
C ILE A 168 -16.89 0.20 -19.70
N VAL A 169 -16.41 0.86 -20.76
CA VAL A 169 -15.57 0.24 -21.80
C VAL A 169 -14.23 -0.15 -21.18
N PHE A 170 -13.65 0.76 -20.38
CA PHE A 170 -12.39 0.51 -19.71
C PHE A 170 -12.54 -0.57 -18.61
N ALA A 171 -13.62 -0.53 -17.82
CA ALA A 171 -13.90 -1.54 -16.80
C ALA A 171 -14.02 -2.96 -17.41
N VAL A 172 -14.75 -3.08 -18.54
CA VAL A 172 -14.87 -4.35 -19.29
C VAL A 172 -13.50 -4.79 -19.83
N PHE A 173 -12.72 -3.87 -20.41
CA PHE A 173 -11.38 -4.16 -20.91
C PHE A 173 -10.46 -4.68 -19.80
N MET A 174 -10.46 -4.02 -18.64
CA MET A 174 -9.67 -4.44 -17.47
C MET A 174 -10.12 -5.81 -16.94
N GLY A 175 -11.43 -6.07 -16.89
CA GLY A 175 -11.98 -7.37 -16.52
C GLY A 175 -11.50 -8.49 -17.47
N LEU A 176 -11.55 -8.25 -18.78
CA LEU A 176 -11.05 -9.19 -19.77
C LEU A 176 -9.53 -9.41 -19.67
N LEU A 177 -8.77 -8.35 -19.39
CA LEU A 177 -7.33 -8.43 -19.17
C LEU A 177 -7.00 -9.32 -17.97
N VAL A 178 -7.68 -9.13 -16.84
CA VAL A 178 -7.50 -9.97 -15.64
C VAL A 178 -7.82 -11.43 -15.93
N VAL A 179 -8.95 -11.71 -16.58
CA VAL A 179 -9.31 -13.07 -16.99
C VAL A 179 -8.26 -13.67 -17.93
N GLY A 180 -7.79 -12.89 -18.91
CA GLY A 180 -6.71 -13.31 -19.81
C GLY A 180 -5.41 -13.65 -19.06
N MET A 181 -5.00 -12.80 -18.11
CA MET A 181 -3.84 -13.04 -17.26
C MET A 181 -3.97 -14.32 -16.44
N LEU A 182 -5.12 -14.57 -15.83
CA LEU A 182 -5.39 -15.81 -15.08
C LEU A 182 -5.34 -17.05 -15.97
N LEU A 183 -5.89 -16.98 -17.19
CA LEU A 183 -5.79 -18.08 -18.16
C LEU A 183 -4.34 -18.34 -18.58
N VAL A 184 -3.55 -17.31 -18.82
CA VAL A 184 -2.12 -17.44 -19.12
C VAL A 184 -1.38 -18.02 -17.91
N ALA A 185 -1.70 -17.60 -16.69
CA ALA A 185 -1.12 -18.16 -15.47
C ALA A 185 -1.36 -19.67 -15.35
N VAL A 186 -2.60 -20.12 -15.61
CA VAL A 186 -2.92 -21.57 -15.62
C VAL A 186 -2.17 -22.30 -16.74
N ARG A 187 -2.07 -21.68 -17.93
CA ARG A 187 -1.34 -22.26 -19.08
C ARG A 187 0.14 -22.44 -18.80
N LEU A 188 0.74 -21.58 -17.99
CA LEU A 188 2.18 -21.57 -17.71
C LEU A 188 2.56 -22.21 -16.37
N MET A 189 1.62 -22.64 -15.52
CA MET A 189 1.92 -23.13 -14.17
C MET A 189 2.86 -24.32 -14.11
N PHE A 190 2.82 -25.22 -15.11
CA PHE A 190 3.74 -26.37 -15.18
C PHE A 190 5.16 -26.01 -15.64
N ALA A 191 5.39 -24.73 -16.04
CA ALA A 191 6.74 -24.26 -16.27
C ALA A 191 7.56 -24.17 -14.96
N LEU A 192 6.90 -23.92 -13.81
CA LEU A 192 7.55 -23.83 -12.51
C LEU A 192 8.34 -25.09 -12.14
N PRO A 193 7.73 -26.30 -12.12
CA PRO A 193 8.47 -27.53 -11.86
C PRO A 193 9.61 -27.77 -12.85
N GLN A 194 9.42 -27.47 -14.13
CA GLN A 194 10.46 -27.62 -15.16
C GLN A 194 11.67 -26.74 -14.89
N LEU A 195 11.43 -25.50 -14.44
CA LEU A 195 12.52 -24.55 -14.14
C LEU A 195 13.25 -24.89 -12.84
N PHE A 196 12.49 -25.29 -11.79
CA PHE A 196 13.07 -25.55 -10.47
C PHE A 196 13.63 -26.97 -10.30
N PHE A 197 12.98 -27.99 -10.89
CA PHE A 197 13.33 -29.38 -10.62
C PHE A 197 14.09 -30.05 -11.76
N GLU A 198 13.76 -29.70 -13.02
CA GLU A 198 14.33 -30.35 -14.21
C GLU A 198 15.39 -29.49 -14.89
N HIS A 199 15.72 -28.32 -14.33
CA HIS A 199 16.71 -27.38 -14.85
C HIS A 199 16.50 -26.93 -16.32
N ALA A 200 15.27 -27.06 -16.84
CA ALA A 200 14.93 -26.68 -18.20
C ALA A 200 15.21 -25.20 -18.48
N THR A 201 15.42 -24.83 -19.74
CA THR A 201 15.43 -23.42 -20.16
C THR A 201 14.02 -22.85 -20.17
N VAL A 202 13.88 -21.51 -20.11
CA VAL A 202 12.56 -20.86 -20.10
C VAL A 202 11.71 -21.25 -21.33
N PRO A 203 12.23 -21.24 -22.58
CA PRO A 203 11.45 -21.69 -23.74
C PRO A 203 11.01 -23.15 -23.65
N GLN A 204 11.88 -24.05 -23.16
CA GLN A 204 11.52 -25.46 -22.96
C GLN A 204 10.43 -25.63 -21.92
N ALA A 205 10.54 -24.94 -20.79
CA ALA A 205 9.54 -24.97 -19.72
C ALA A 205 8.18 -24.44 -20.19
N ILE A 206 8.14 -23.34 -20.93
CA ILE A 206 6.93 -22.77 -21.53
C ILE A 206 6.31 -23.78 -22.50
N ARG A 207 7.09 -24.33 -23.46
CA ARG A 207 6.58 -25.31 -24.43
C ARG A 207 5.99 -26.52 -23.74
N PHE A 208 6.67 -27.05 -22.72
CA PHE A 208 6.17 -28.17 -21.93
C PHE A 208 4.83 -27.85 -21.26
N SER A 209 4.75 -26.68 -20.59
CA SER A 209 3.55 -26.27 -19.89
C SER A 209 2.36 -26.10 -20.84
N LEU A 210 2.58 -25.43 -21.98
CA LEU A 210 1.57 -25.23 -23.00
C LEU A 210 1.08 -26.56 -23.60
N ALA A 211 1.98 -27.52 -23.86
CA ALA A 211 1.64 -28.86 -24.34
C ALA A 211 0.83 -29.64 -23.29
N LYS A 212 1.27 -29.62 -22.02
CA LYS A 212 0.59 -30.35 -20.92
C LYS A 212 -0.81 -29.80 -20.65
N THR A 213 -1.02 -28.50 -20.81
CA THR A 213 -2.32 -27.84 -20.58
C THR A 213 -3.23 -27.80 -21.81
N LYS A 214 -2.74 -28.21 -22.99
CA LYS A 214 -3.53 -28.30 -24.21
C LYS A 214 -4.71 -29.24 -24.01
N ASN A 215 -5.89 -28.82 -24.41
CA ASN A 215 -7.16 -29.57 -24.29
C ASN A 215 -7.60 -29.95 -22.86
N ARG A 216 -6.89 -29.46 -21.81
CA ARG A 216 -7.21 -29.72 -20.39
C ARG A 216 -7.31 -28.46 -19.54
N LEU A 217 -7.44 -27.31 -20.18
CA LEU A 217 -7.43 -26.01 -19.48
C LEU A 217 -8.52 -25.94 -18.40
N PHE A 218 -9.77 -26.32 -18.74
CA PHE A 218 -10.88 -26.33 -17.79
C PHE A 218 -10.62 -27.25 -16.58
N PHE A 219 -10.04 -28.43 -16.82
CA PHE A 219 -9.68 -29.34 -15.74
C PHE A 219 -8.68 -28.70 -14.76
N TYR A 220 -7.63 -28.07 -15.28
CA TYR A 220 -6.60 -27.44 -14.46
C TYR A 220 -7.11 -26.20 -13.75
N THR A 221 -7.88 -25.34 -14.44
CA THR A 221 -8.52 -24.16 -13.84
C THR A 221 -9.45 -24.56 -12.70
N ARG A 222 -10.31 -25.57 -12.88
CA ARG A 222 -11.19 -26.08 -11.84
C ARG A 222 -10.41 -26.64 -10.63
N HIS A 223 -9.29 -27.34 -10.86
CA HIS A 223 -8.47 -27.86 -9.77
C HIS A 223 -7.81 -26.74 -8.98
N LEU A 224 -7.24 -25.77 -9.66
CA LEU A 224 -6.63 -24.59 -9.03
C LEU A 224 -7.68 -23.80 -8.24
N PHE A 225 -8.85 -23.56 -8.82
CA PHE A 225 -9.98 -22.92 -8.15
C PHE A 225 -10.32 -23.60 -6.82
N TRP A 226 -10.42 -24.94 -6.82
CA TRP A 226 -10.71 -25.67 -5.60
C TRP A 226 -9.57 -25.64 -4.57
N ILE A 227 -8.31 -25.55 -5.00
CA ILE A 227 -7.19 -25.35 -4.08
C ILE A 227 -7.32 -23.99 -3.41
N ILE A 228 -7.59 -22.92 -4.18
CA ILE A 228 -7.78 -21.58 -3.68
C ILE A 228 -8.97 -21.52 -2.70
N ILE A 229 -10.14 -21.98 -3.11
CA ILE A 229 -11.35 -21.98 -2.25
C ILE A 229 -11.10 -22.72 -0.93
N LYS A 230 -10.47 -23.88 -0.96
CA LYS A 230 -10.17 -24.62 0.27
C LYS A 230 -9.17 -23.89 1.17
N SER A 231 -8.25 -23.15 0.58
CA SER A 231 -7.31 -22.32 1.35
C SER A 231 -8.04 -21.18 2.05
N PHE A 232 -8.96 -20.49 1.37
CA PHE A 232 -9.80 -19.47 1.97
C PHE A 232 -10.75 -20.03 3.04
N LEU A 233 -11.38 -21.17 2.78
CA LEU A 233 -12.23 -21.83 3.78
C LEU A 233 -11.43 -22.22 5.03
N LEU A 234 -10.19 -22.68 4.88
CA LEU A 234 -9.30 -22.94 6.02
C LEU A 234 -9.01 -21.65 6.80
N TYR A 235 -8.71 -20.56 6.10
CA TYR A 235 -8.50 -19.26 6.73
C TYR A 235 -9.71 -18.80 7.53
N THR A 236 -10.88 -18.79 6.90
CA THR A 236 -12.14 -18.40 7.55
C THR A 236 -12.45 -19.29 8.76
N PHE A 237 -12.27 -20.61 8.62
CA PHE A 237 -12.51 -21.56 9.71
C PHE A 237 -11.60 -21.31 10.93
N LEU A 238 -10.34 -20.90 10.70
CA LEU A 238 -9.38 -20.63 11.77
C LEU A 238 -9.52 -19.22 12.35
N SER A 239 -9.87 -18.21 11.53
CA SER A 239 -9.94 -16.80 11.96
C SER A 239 -11.30 -16.43 12.54
N ALA A 240 -12.41 -16.98 12.02
CA ALA A 240 -13.75 -16.63 12.48
C ALA A 240 -13.98 -16.83 13.99
N PRO A 241 -13.53 -17.92 14.63
CA PRO A 241 -13.68 -18.09 16.08
C PRO A 241 -12.97 -17.00 16.89
N ALA A 242 -11.80 -16.50 16.42
CA ALA A 242 -11.08 -15.43 17.09
C ALA A 242 -11.85 -14.10 17.00
N ILE A 243 -12.42 -13.79 15.82
CA ILE A 243 -13.23 -12.58 15.59
C ILE A 243 -14.53 -12.64 16.42
N LEU A 244 -15.23 -13.80 16.38
CA LEU A 244 -16.46 -13.99 17.17
C LEU A 244 -16.19 -13.97 18.68
N GLY A 245 -15.07 -14.53 19.13
CA GLY A 245 -14.62 -14.47 20.51
C GLY A 245 -14.37 -13.01 20.96
N GLN A 246 -13.78 -12.18 20.09
CA GLN A 246 -13.58 -10.77 20.36
C GLN A 246 -14.90 -10.01 20.51
N ARG A 247 -15.90 -10.32 19.69
CA ARG A 247 -17.23 -9.71 19.81
C ARG A 247 -17.85 -9.93 21.21
N TYR A 248 -17.64 -11.12 21.78
CA TYR A 248 -18.03 -11.38 23.16
C TYR A 248 -17.14 -10.63 24.15
N ALA A 249 -15.83 -10.60 23.91
CA ALA A 249 -14.88 -9.92 24.77
C ALA A 249 -15.11 -8.39 24.84
N ASN A 250 -15.63 -7.76 23.79
CA ASN A 250 -15.97 -6.32 23.77
C ASN A 250 -17.02 -5.93 24.84
N THR A 251 -17.76 -6.89 25.41
CA THR A 251 -18.68 -6.64 26.52
C THR A 251 -18.00 -6.66 27.91
N GLN A 252 -16.69 -6.91 27.95
CA GLN A 252 -15.91 -7.03 29.19
C GLN A 252 -15.14 -5.73 29.50
N PRO A 253 -14.52 -5.59 30.69
CA PRO A 253 -13.68 -4.43 31.00
C PRO A 253 -12.54 -4.21 29.98
N ASN A 254 -12.16 -2.96 29.75
CA ASN A 254 -11.21 -2.54 28.70
C ASN A 254 -9.89 -3.31 28.66
N GLU A 255 -9.32 -3.70 29.82
CA GLU A 255 -8.08 -4.47 29.87
C GLU A 255 -8.24 -5.87 29.24
N VAL A 256 -9.39 -6.51 29.47
CA VAL A 256 -9.72 -7.82 28.89
C VAL A 256 -9.94 -7.69 27.39
N VAL A 257 -10.58 -6.60 26.95
CA VAL A 257 -10.89 -6.32 25.55
C VAL A 257 -9.60 -6.19 24.72
N LEU A 258 -8.63 -5.39 25.19
CA LEU A 258 -7.35 -5.23 24.50
C LEU A 258 -6.54 -6.54 24.48
N PHE A 259 -6.43 -7.22 25.62
CA PHE A 259 -5.68 -8.48 25.71
C PHE A 259 -6.27 -9.55 24.78
N SER A 260 -7.59 -9.73 24.79
CA SER A 260 -8.27 -10.68 23.91
C SER A 260 -8.10 -10.29 22.44
N GLY A 261 -8.12 -8.98 22.11
CA GLY A 261 -7.86 -8.45 20.78
C GLY A 261 -6.47 -8.81 20.28
N ILE A 262 -5.43 -8.67 21.10
CA ILE A 262 -4.07 -9.07 20.75
C ILE A 262 -4.01 -10.58 20.49
N VAL A 263 -4.64 -11.40 21.35
CA VAL A 263 -4.69 -12.84 21.14
C VAL A 263 -5.41 -13.19 19.83
N ALA A 264 -6.55 -12.54 19.57
CA ALA A 264 -7.30 -12.75 18.32
C ALA A 264 -6.46 -12.33 17.09
N PHE A 265 -5.73 -11.22 17.16
CA PHE A 265 -4.82 -10.78 16.10
C PHE A 265 -3.75 -11.84 15.81
N VAL A 266 -3.10 -12.38 16.85
CA VAL A 266 -2.12 -13.46 16.72
C VAL A 266 -2.72 -14.69 16.03
N LEU A 267 -3.94 -15.09 16.42
CA LEU A 267 -4.62 -16.23 15.81
C LEU A 267 -4.96 -15.98 14.34
N ILE A 268 -5.40 -14.77 13.98
CA ILE A 268 -5.68 -14.36 12.59
C ILE A 268 -4.40 -14.42 11.75
N LYS A 269 -3.26 -13.92 12.27
CA LYS A 269 -1.96 -14.00 11.58
C LYS A 269 -1.54 -15.46 11.37
N PHE A 270 -1.68 -16.32 12.36
CA PHE A 270 -1.41 -17.75 12.20
C PHE A 270 -2.35 -18.41 11.19
N ALA A 271 -3.64 -18.05 11.18
CA ALA A 271 -4.60 -18.54 10.19
C ALA A 271 -4.18 -18.15 8.77
N TYR A 272 -3.72 -16.89 8.58
CA TYR A 272 -3.23 -16.40 7.30
C TYR A 272 -2.01 -17.19 6.81
N TYR A 273 -0.99 -17.38 7.64
CA TYR A 273 0.19 -18.17 7.25
C TYR A 273 -0.12 -19.66 7.08
N ALA A 274 -1.08 -20.21 7.82
CA ALA A 274 -1.57 -21.56 7.61
C ALA A 274 -2.25 -21.72 6.25
N MET A 275 -3.07 -20.73 5.85
CA MET A 275 -3.69 -20.65 4.52
C MET A 275 -2.64 -20.65 3.41
N LEU A 276 -1.64 -19.75 3.49
CA LEU A 276 -0.56 -19.67 2.49
C LEU A 276 0.23 -20.97 2.41
N SER A 277 0.56 -21.57 3.56
CA SER A 277 1.29 -22.82 3.64
C SER A 277 0.49 -23.97 3.02
N TYR A 278 -0.81 -24.07 3.33
CA TYR A 278 -1.71 -25.06 2.76
C TYR A 278 -1.83 -24.90 1.25
N PHE A 279 -2.04 -23.67 0.78
CA PHE A 279 -2.09 -23.39 -0.65
C PHE A 279 -0.84 -23.86 -1.37
N LEU A 280 0.35 -23.46 -0.90
CA LEU A 280 1.62 -23.81 -1.52
C LEU A 280 1.89 -25.33 -1.52
N LEU A 281 1.63 -26.00 -0.40
CA LEU A 281 1.75 -27.45 -0.31
C LEU A 281 0.84 -28.15 -1.32
N LYS A 282 -0.42 -27.71 -1.42
CA LYS A 282 -1.38 -28.28 -2.38
C LYS A 282 -1.02 -27.95 -3.82
N PHE A 283 -0.59 -26.73 -4.08
CA PHE A 283 -0.20 -26.28 -5.41
C PHE A 283 1.01 -27.05 -5.94
N VAL A 284 2.10 -27.15 -5.16
CA VAL A 284 3.29 -27.91 -5.58
C VAL A 284 3.00 -29.42 -5.67
N SER A 285 2.21 -29.97 -4.74
CA SER A 285 1.74 -31.35 -4.80
C SER A 285 0.97 -31.63 -6.09
N PHE A 286 0.09 -30.72 -6.48
CA PHE A 286 -0.68 -30.81 -7.74
C PHE A 286 0.22 -30.70 -8.98
N LEU A 287 1.20 -29.79 -8.98
CA LEU A 287 2.14 -29.64 -10.10
C LEU A 287 3.05 -30.85 -10.30
N THR A 288 3.37 -31.58 -9.22
CA THR A 288 4.33 -32.68 -9.21
C THR A 288 3.71 -34.08 -9.15
N ASP A 289 2.38 -34.17 -8.99
CA ASP A 289 1.66 -35.43 -8.71
C ASP A 289 2.22 -36.21 -7.51
N ARG A 290 2.75 -35.49 -6.47
CA ARG A 290 3.32 -36.07 -5.25
C ARG A 290 2.48 -35.70 -4.03
N THR A 291 2.53 -36.55 -2.99
CA THR A 291 1.80 -36.33 -1.72
C THR A 291 2.75 -36.35 -0.53
N LEU A 292 2.36 -35.72 0.58
CA LEU A 292 3.12 -35.77 1.84
C LEU A 292 3.23 -37.22 2.35
N ASN A 293 4.43 -37.58 2.79
CA ASN A 293 4.71 -38.89 3.35
C ASN A 293 4.18 -39.04 4.78
N ASP A 294 3.77 -40.25 5.14
CA ASP A 294 3.28 -40.59 6.48
C ASP A 294 4.38 -41.23 7.32
N TYR A 295 5.41 -40.43 7.65
CA TYR A 295 6.42 -40.89 8.58
C TYR A 295 6.03 -40.51 10.01
N PRO A 296 5.99 -41.47 10.96
CA PRO A 296 5.75 -41.13 12.35
C PRO A 296 6.90 -40.27 12.89
N THR A 297 6.57 -39.07 13.41
CA THR A 297 7.51 -38.28 14.18
C THR A 297 7.79 -39.00 15.49
N LYS A 298 9.09 -39.11 15.87
CA LYS A 298 9.44 -39.47 17.26
C LYS A 298 8.74 -38.49 18.19
N ARG A 299 8.04 -39.00 19.20
CA ARG A 299 7.36 -38.23 20.25
C ARG A 299 8.39 -37.37 21.01
N GLY A 300 8.60 -36.20 20.60
CA GLY A 300 9.36 -35.14 21.27
C GLY A 300 8.92 -33.82 20.69
N LEU A 301 8.39 -32.93 21.50
CA LEU A 301 8.15 -31.55 21.09
C LEU A 301 9.53 -30.99 20.68
N SER A 302 9.69 -30.76 19.37
CA SER A 302 10.94 -30.19 18.86
C SER A 302 11.12 -28.80 19.47
N LEU A 303 12.22 -28.56 20.18
CA LEU A 303 12.59 -27.24 20.70
C LEU A 303 12.50 -26.16 19.59
N MET A 304 12.80 -26.54 18.34
CA MET A 304 12.70 -25.66 17.19
C MET A 304 11.24 -25.24 16.91
N ARG A 305 10.25 -26.12 17.11
CA ARG A 305 8.83 -25.76 16.97
C ARG A 305 8.46 -24.66 17.96
N TRP A 306 8.80 -24.87 19.23
CA TRP A 306 8.52 -23.88 20.26
C TRP A 306 9.27 -22.57 20.04
N PHE A 307 10.52 -22.62 19.63
CA PHE A 307 11.31 -21.44 19.29
C PHE A 307 10.63 -20.62 18.15
N VAL A 308 10.27 -21.26 17.04
CA VAL A 308 9.58 -20.60 15.91
C VAL A 308 8.23 -20.03 16.33
N LEU A 309 7.42 -20.81 17.05
CA LEU A 309 6.11 -20.36 17.51
C LEU A 309 6.22 -19.19 18.51
N THR A 310 7.19 -19.22 19.43
CA THR A 310 7.40 -18.13 20.38
C THR A 310 7.79 -16.85 19.68
N ILE A 311 8.78 -16.88 18.76
CA ILE A 311 9.19 -15.68 18.02
C ILE A 311 8.02 -15.15 17.18
N ALA A 312 7.33 -16.01 16.44
CA ALA A 312 6.19 -15.59 15.63
C ALA A 312 5.06 -15.00 16.49
N SER A 313 4.71 -15.66 17.60
CA SER A 313 3.67 -15.15 18.52
C SER A 313 4.05 -13.81 19.13
N SER A 314 5.31 -13.65 19.58
CA SER A 314 5.79 -12.38 20.14
C SER A 314 5.79 -11.26 19.11
N SER A 315 6.23 -11.54 17.87
CA SER A 315 6.20 -10.56 16.78
C SER A 315 4.77 -10.16 16.41
N PHE A 316 3.87 -11.13 16.32
CA PHE A 316 2.46 -10.85 16.01
C PHE A 316 1.73 -10.17 17.17
N ALA A 317 2.07 -10.49 18.42
CA ALA A 317 1.51 -9.82 19.59
C ALA A 317 1.95 -8.35 19.66
N LEU A 318 3.22 -8.06 19.35
CA LEU A 318 3.71 -6.69 19.29
C LEU A 318 3.02 -5.91 18.14
N GLU A 319 2.91 -6.50 16.95
CA GLU A 319 2.17 -5.90 15.83
C GLU A 319 0.70 -5.67 16.20
N GLY A 320 0.06 -6.64 16.85
CA GLY A 320 -1.33 -6.55 17.32
C GLY A 320 -1.52 -5.47 18.37
N TYR A 321 -0.61 -5.35 19.32
CA TYR A 321 -0.65 -4.29 20.33
C TYR A 321 -0.56 -2.91 19.69
N VAL A 322 0.41 -2.70 18.79
CA VAL A 322 0.55 -1.44 18.07
C VAL A 322 -0.70 -1.15 17.23
N TYR A 323 -1.21 -2.15 16.50
CA TYR A 323 -2.40 -2.00 15.65
C TYR A 323 -3.67 -1.63 16.43
N LEU A 324 -3.86 -2.20 17.61
CA LEU A 324 -5.08 -2.01 18.40
C LEU A 324 -5.01 -0.83 19.37
N ASN A 325 -3.85 -0.48 19.89
CA ASN A 325 -3.70 0.52 20.96
C ASN A 325 -3.20 1.89 20.49
N PHE A 326 -2.27 1.91 19.53
CA PHE A 326 -1.53 3.13 19.18
C PHE A 326 -2.40 4.27 18.61
N PRO A 327 -3.38 4.03 17.71
CA PRO A 327 -4.15 5.12 17.10
C PRO A 327 -5.08 5.87 18.03
N LEU A 328 -5.35 5.33 19.22
CA LEU A 328 -6.27 5.96 20.20
C LEU A 328 -5.66 7.20 20.87
N GLU A 329 -4.33 7.34 20.86
CA GLU A 329 -3.62 8.47 21.46
C GLU A 329 -3.56 9.70 20.55
N ASN A 330 -3.50 9.49 19.23
CA ASN A 330 -3.41 10.55 18.21
C ASN A 330 -4.69 10.65 17.40
N VAL A 331 -5.55 11.60 17.76
CA VAL A 331 -6.79 11.85 17.01
C VAL A 331 -6.47 12.71 15.79
N PRO A 332 -6.73 12.25 14.55
CA PRO A 332 -6.48 13.04 13.35
C PRO A 332 -7.39 14.26 13.29
N ILE A 333 -6.84 15.37 12.77
CA ILE A 333 -7.64 16.55 12.45
C ILE A 333 -8.47 16.30 11.18
N THR A 334 -9.59 17.02 11.08
CA THR A 334 -10.49 16.95 9.92
C THR A 334 -10.25 18.11 8.97
N ILE A 335 -10.08 17.80 7.68
CA ILE A 335 -9.72 18.76 6.64
C ILE A 335 -10.74 18.65 5.51
N SER A 336 -11.50 19.73 5.25
CA SER A 336 -12.40 19.78 4.11
C SER A 336 -11.62 19.89 2.81
N HIS A 337 -11.87 19.04 1.84
CA HIS A 337 -11.25 19.08 0.52
C HIS A 337 -11.89 20.16 -0.34
N ARG A 338 -11.09 21.08 -0.90
CA ARG A 338 -11.53 22.20 -1.76
C ARG A 338 -12.65 23.07 -1.17
N GLY A 339 -12.77 23.10 0.15
CA GLY A 339 -13.78 23.91 0.84
C GLY A 339 -15.22 23.45 0.68
N VAL A 340 -15.46 22.19 0.35
CA VAL A 340 -16.81 21.60 0.20
C VAL A 340 -17.00 20.40 1.14
N SER A 341 -18.26 20.07 1.43
CA SER A 341 -18.65 18.83 2.09
C SER A 341 -20.00 18.37 1.55
N ARG A 342 -20.10 17.10 1.14
CA ARG A 342 -21.31 16.51 0.56
C ARG A 342 -21.94 17.36 -0.54
N GLU A 343 -21.12 17.84 -1.47
CA GLU A 343 -21.58 18.64 -2.61
C GLU A 343 -22.39 19.90 -2.19
N ASN A 344 -22.11 20.51 -1.02
CA ASN A 344 -22.84 21.65 -0.48
C ASN A 344 -22.62 22.97 -1.24
N GLY A 345 -21.81 22.98 -2.28
CA GLY A 345 -21.48 24.14 -3.09
C GLY A 345 -20.57 23.81 -4.27
N ILE A 346 -19.94 24.82 -4.85
CA ILE A 346 -18.92 24.70 -5.87
C ILE A 346 -17.55 24.76 -5.18
N GLN A 347 -16.66 23.82 -5.54
CA GLN A 347 -15.30 23.79 -5.00
C GLN A 347 -14.60 25.13 -5.12
N ASN A 348 -13.77 25.46 -4.12
CA ASN A 348 -12.92 26.65 -4.13
C ASN A 348 -13.68 28.00 -4.24
N THR A 349 -14.94 28.06 -3.74
CA THR A 349 -15.71 29.30 -3.71
C THR A 349 -15.95 29.80 -2.28
N VAL A 350 -16.11 31.11 -2.13
CA VAL A 350 -16.41 31.76 -0.84
C VAL A 350 -17.72 31.23 -0.27
N GLU A 351 -18.73 31.02 -1.10
CA GLU A 351 -20.04 30.53 -0.70
C GLU A 351 -19.98 29.09 -0.14
N ALA A 352 -19.14 28.23 -0.72
CA ALA A 352 -18.90 26.89 -0.20
C ALA A 352 -18.14 26.92 1.13
N LEU A 353 -17.09 27.74 1.21
CA LEU A 353 -16.33 27.96 2.45
C LEU A 353 -17.25 28.37 3.61
N GLU A 354 -18.16 29.32 3.40
CA GLU A 354 -19.08 29.78 4.43
C GLU A 354 -19.96 28.65 4.99
N LYS A 355 -20.48 27.80 4.09
CA LYS A 355 -21.30 26.64 4.49
C LYS A 355 -20.45 25.58 5.21
N THR A 356 -19.28 25.31 4.70
CA THR A 356 -18.37 24.30 5.24
C THR A 356 -17.80 24.71 6.60
N ALA A 357 -17.52 25.99 6.82
CA ALA A 357 -17.06 26.50 8.11
C ALA A 357 -18.08 26.28 9.25
N LEU A 358 -19.39 26.18 8.94
CA LEU A 358 -20.42 25.84 9.93
C LEU A 358 -20.26 24.42 10.49
N LEU A 359 -19.65 23.50 9.70
CA LEU A 359 -19.32 22.13 10.12
C LEU A 359 -18.05 22.06 10.98
N LYS A 360 -17.35 23.19 11.16
CA LYS A 360 -16.16 23.36 12.01
C LYS A 360 -15.04 22.36 11.71
N PRO A 361 -14.57 22.23 10.45
CA PRO A 361 -13.35 21.46 10.19
C PRO A 361 -12.15 22.14 10.86
N ASP A 362 -11.13 21.36 11.20
CA ASP A 362 -9.88 21.91 11.74
C ASP A 362 -9.14 22.76 10.71
N LEU A 363 -9.18 22.33 9.45
CA LEU A 363 -8.66 23.05 8.29
C LEU A 363 -9.62 22.95 7.11
N VAL A 364 -9.59 23.93 6.25
CA VAL A 364 -10.18 23.87 4.91
C VAL A 364 -9.02 23.84 3.89
N GLU A 365 -8.94 22.79 3.13
CA GLU A 365 -8.00 22.68 2.01
C GLU A 365 -8.59 23.43 0.80
N MET A 366 -7.73 24.08 0.01
CA MET A 366 -8.12 24.85 -1.15
C MET A 366 -6.93 25.12 -2.09
N ASP A 367 -7.25 25.33 -3.38
CA ASP A 367 -6.29 25.40 -4.47
C ASP A 367 -6.10 26.83 -4.99
N VAL A 368 -4.84 27.24 -5.15
CA VAL A 368 -4.45 28.57 -5.66
C VAL A 368 -3.59 28.43 -6.90
N GLN A 369 -3.93 29.21 -7.94
CA GLN A 369 -3.12 29.34 -9.16
C GLN A 369 -2.82 30.81 -9.45
N GLU A 370 -1.72 31.06 -10.15
CA GLU A 370 -1.37 32.39 -10.66
C GLU A 370 -2.23 32.74 -11.88
N THR A 371 -2.56 34.03 -12.05
CA THR A 371 -3.27 34.56 -13.21
C THR A 371 -2.30 35.23 -14.17
N LYS A 372 -2.75 35.59 -15.39
CA LYS A 372 -1.96 36.28 -16.42
C LYS A 372 -1.34 37.58 -15.91
N ASP A 373 -2.04 38.33 -15.07
CA ASP A 373 -1.59 39.61 -14.48
C ASP A 373 -0.89 39.44 -13.12
N GLY A 374 -0.47 38.20 -12.82
CA GLY A 374 0.33 37.91 -11.61
C GLY A 374 -0.44 38.02 -10.30
N GLN A 375 -1.77 37.94 -10.34
CA GLN A 375 -2.61 37.83 -9.15
C GLN A 375 -2.89 36.34 -8.86
N PHE A 376 -3.73 36.04 -7.85
CA PHE A 376 -4.00 34.68 -7.41
C PHE A 376 -5.50 34.39 -7.40
N VAL A 377 -5.87 33.25 -7.99
CA VAL A 377 -7.25 32.81 -8.18
C VAL A 377 -7.47 31.44 -7.57
N MET A 378 -8.68 31.18 -7.12
CA MET A 378 -9.13 29.91 -6.57
C MET A 378 -9.51 28.95 -7.71
N MET A 379 -8.67 27.94 -7.97
CA MET A 379 -8.93 26.96 -9.04
C MET A 379 -8.09 25.72 -8.85
N HIS A 380 -8.75 24.53 -8.87
CA HIS A 380 -8.04 23.25 -8.86
C HIS A 380 -7.51 22.88 -10.24
N ASP A 381 -8.37 22.88 -11.25
CA ASP A 381 -8.05 22.35 -12.57
C ASP A 381 -7.11 23.29 -13.35
N ALA A 382 -6.21 22.69 -14.13
CA ALA A 382 -5.34 23.44 -15.03
C ALA A 382 -6.11 24.05 -16.22
N ASN A 383 -7.38 23.67 -16.44
CA ASN A 383 -8.23 24.16 -17.53
C ASN A 383 -9.64 24.46 -17.02
N LEU A 384 -10.20 25.58 -17.42
CA LEU A 384 -11.51 26.07 -16.98
C LEU A 384 -12.71 25.37 -17.63
N LYS A 385 -12.45 24.41 -18.53
CA LYS A 385 -13.48 23.78 -19.36
C LYS A 385 -14.56 23.06 -18.55
N GLN A 386 -14.16 22.39 -17.46
CA GLN A 386 -15.09 21.60 -16.65
C GLN A 386 -16.06 22.48 -15.87
N LEU A 387 -15.57 23.54 -15.23
CA LEU A 387 -16.38 24.40 -14.35
C LEU A 387 -17.03 25.57 -15.11
N ALA A 388 -16.30 26.21 -16.04
CA ALA A 388 -16.75 27.41 -16.74
C ALA A 388 -17.08 27.18 -18.24
N GLY A 389 -16.90 25.97 -18.78
CA GLY A 389 -17.11 25.68 -20.20
C GLY A 389 -16.09 26.31 -21.14
N LEU A 390 -15.06 27.01 -20.63
CA LEU A 390 -14.06 27.75 -21.38
C LEU A 390 -12.77 26.94 -21.50
N ASP A 391 -12.32 26.67 -22.73
CA ASP A 391 -11.06 25.97 -22.97
C ASP A 391 -9.87 26.95 -22.86
N ALA A 392 -9.50 27.30 -21.64
CA ALA A 392 -8.39 28.20 -21.31
C ALA A 392 -7.81 27.80 -19.95
N GLN A 393 -6.57 28.21 -19.69
CA GLN A 393 -5.90 28.04 -18.37
C GLN A 393 -6.05 29.32 -17.55
N PRO A 394 -6.01 29.26 -16.22
CA PRO A 394 -6.02 30.47 -15.36
C PRO A 394 -4.94 31.49 -15.74
N GLN A 395 -3.76 31.02 -16.14
CA GLN A 395 -2.63 31.85 -16.56
C GLN A 395 -2.84 32.55 -17.92
N ASP A 396 -3.88 32.24 -18.66
CA ASP A 396 -4.20 32.89 -19.93
C ASP A 396 -5.09 34.14 -19.75
N LEU A 397 -5.68 34.31 -18.57
CA LEU A 397 -6.66 35.34 -18.23
C LEU A 397 -6.21 36.18 -17.04
N THR A 398 -6.59 37.45 -17.02
CA THR A 398 -6.43 38.32 -15.85
C THR A 398 -7.38 37.93 -14.72
N LEU A 399 -7.08 38.36 -13.50
CA LEU A 399 -7.95 38.09 -12.35
C LEU A 399 -9.37 38.66 -12.59
N ALA A 400 -9.47 39.86 -13.16
CA ALA A 400 -10.76 40.48 -13.47
C ALA A 400 -11.59 39.67 -14.49
N GLU A 401 -10.94 39.11 -15.51
CA GLU A 401 -11.60 38.23 -16.48
C GLU A 401 -12.07 36.94 -15.79
N LEU A 402 -11.21 36.28 -14.99
CA LEU A 402 -11.52 35.05 -14.30
C LEU A 402 -12.70 35.20 -13.32
N THR A 403 -12.68 36.25 -12.48
CA THR A 403 -13.73 36.49 -11.48
C THR A 403 -15.05 36.97 -12.10
N SER A 404 -15.06 37.34 -13.39
CA SER A 404 -16.28 37.61 -14.13
C SER A 404 -17.00 36.34 -14.62
N LEU A 405 -16.27 35.20 -14.74
CA LEU A 405 -16.81 33.95 -15.26
C LEU A 405 -17.78 33.32 -14.29
N GLU A 406 -18.90 32.87 -14.81
CA GLU A 406 -19.84 32.02 -14.10
C GLU A 406 -19.39 30.56 -14.19
N ILE A 407 -19.40 29.86 -13.05
CA ILE A 407 -19.07 28.45 -12.92
C ILE A 407 -20.28 27.67 -12.37
N SER A 408 -20.34 26.40 -12.71
CA SER A 408 -21.43 25.53 -12.25
C SER A 408 -20.93 24.15 -11.87
N GLU A 409 -21.35 23.67 -10.72
CA GLU A 409 -21.04 22.33 -10.18
C GLU A 409 -22.13 21.92 -9.18
N ASN A 410 -22.47 20.64 -9.10
CA ASN A 410 -23.43 20.10 -8.10
C ASN A 410 -24.79 20.82 -8.06
N GLY A 411 -25.24 21.39 -9.19
CA GLY A 411 -26.49 22.13 -9.27
C GLY A 411 -26.40 23.59 -8.76
N TYR A 412 -25.24 24.03 -8.29
CA TYR A 412 -25.00 25.43 -7.89
C TYR A 412 -24.39 26.24 -9.02
N ARG A 413 -24.52 27.56 -8.90
CA ARG A 413 -23.85 28.55 -9.74
C ARG A 413 -23.18 29.59 -8.88
N ALA A 414 -21.97 29.99 -9.24
CA ALA A 414 -21.20 31.04 -8.57
C ALA A 414 -20.24 31.69 -9.57
N LYS A 415 -19.50 32.67 -9.13
CA LYS A 415 -18.34 33.19 -9.84
C LYS A 415 -17.06 32.58 -9.29
N ILE A 416 -16.00 32.54 -10.11
CA ILE A 416 -14.67 32.15 -9.65
C ILE A 416 -14.24 33.16 -8.57
N SER A 417 -13.79 32.68 -7.42
CA SER A 417 -13.32 33.53 -6.32
C SER A 417 -11.86 33.96 -6.53
N SER A 418 -11.54 35.20 -6.16
CA SER A 418 -10.14 35.60 -5.99
C SER A 418 -9.57 34.95 -4.72
N PHE A 419 -8.24 34.74 -4.67
CA PHE A 419 -7.62 34.29 -3.42
C PHE A 419 -7.73 35.36 -2.31
N ASP A 420 -7.67 36.65 -2.66
CA ASP A 420 -7.85 37.74 -1.68
C ASP A 420 -9.21 37.68 -0.97
N ASP A 421 -10.30 37.48 -1.72
CA ASP A 421 -11.66 37.39 -1.15
C ASP A 421 -11.80 36.14 -0.26
N TYR A 422 -11.36 34.98 -0.79
CA TYR A 422 -11.44 33.72 -0.07
C TYR A 422 -10.63 33.75 1.23
N PHE A 423 -9.37 34.22 1.15
CA PHE A 423 -8.47 34.33 2.28
C PHE A 423 -9.00 35.32 3.34
N THR A 424 -9.52 36.46 2.89
CA THR A 424 -10.11 37.46 3.79
C THR A 424 -11.33 36.89 4.49
N ARG A 425 -12.18 36.16 3.74
CA ARG A 425 -13.40 35.56 4.32
C ARG A 425 -13.07 34.44 5.31
N ALA A 426 -12.12 33.57 4.99
CA ALA A 426 -11.63 32.54 5.90
C ALA A 426 -11.17 33.15 7.25
N ASN A 427 -10.37 34.22 7.18
CA ASN A 427 -9.91 34.93 8.38
C ASN A 427 -11.06 35.54 9.20
N GLN A 428 -12.07 36.12 8.56
CA GLN A 428 -13.26 36.64 9.23
C GLN A 428 -14.06 35.56 9.95
N LEU A 429 -14.11 34.35 9.36
CA LEU A 429 -14.76 33.19 9.94
C LEU A 429 -13.92 32.50 11.03
N GLY A 430 -12.65 32.90 11.20
CA GLY A 430 -11.71 32.20 12.06
C GLY A 430 -11.33 30.80 11.54
N GLN A 431 -11.56 30.53 10.25
CA GLN A 431 -11.30 29.26 9.63
C GLN A 431 -9.84 29.16 9.15
N ARG A 432 -9.09 28.19 9.68
CA ARG A 432 -7.74 27.91 9.21
C ARG A 432 -7.76 27.20 7.86
N LEU A 433 -6.76 27.50 7.02
CA LEU A 433 -6.63 26.95 5.68
C LEU A 433 -5.41 26.04 5.55
N LEU A 434 -5.52 25.03 4.69
CA LEU A 434 -4.42 24.28 4.08
C LEU A 434 -4.36 24.72 2.60
N ILE A 435 -3.41 25.60 2.28
CA ILE A 435 -3.33 26.31 0.99
C ILE A 435 -2.49 25.49 0.03
N GLU A 436 -3.10 24.87 -0.99
CA GLU A 436 -2.35 24.21 -2.04
C GLU A 436 -1.92 25.20 -3.12
N ILE A 437 -0.62 25.42 -3.23
CA ILE A 437 -0.03 26.20 -4.33
C ILE A 437 0.20 25.27 -5.50
N LYS A 438 -0.60 25.46 -6.55
CA LYS A 438 -0.43 24.74 -7.82
C LYS A 438 0.52 25.52 -8.73
N THR A 439 1.43 24.79 -9.36
CA THR A 439 2.41 25.36 -10.29
C THR A 439 2.17 24.89 -11.71
N SER A 440 2.46 25.77 -12.65
CA SER A 440 2.41 25.50 -14.09
C SER A 440 3.69 25.99 -14.79
N LYS A 441 3.89 25.55 -16.03
CA LYS A 441 5.00 26.05 -16.85
C LYS A 441 4.83 27.51 -17.31
N LYS A 442 3.62 28.06 -17.16
CA LYS A 442 3.29 29.45 -17.54
C LYS A 442 3.46 30.44 -16.40
N ASP A 443 3.64 29.93 -15.18
CA ASP A 443 3.80 30.79 -14.00
C ASP A 443 5.05 31.65 -14.12
N SER A 444 4.98 32.82 -13.54
CA SER A 444 6.11 33.72 -13.46
C SER A 444 7.19 33.21 -12.51
N LYS A 445 8.44 33.51 -12.77
CA LYS A 445 9.58 33.05 -11.95
C LYS A 445 9.54 33.58 -10.51
N ASP A 446 8.90 34.72 -10.29
CA ASP A 446 8.76 35.40 -9.02
C ASP A 446 7.39 35.16 -8.34
N MET A 447 6.59 34.23 -8.86
CA MET A 447 5.25 33.92 -8.33
C MET A 447 5.26 33.70 -6.81
N MET A 448 6.14 32.85 -6.31
CA MET A 448 6.19 32.55 -4.88
C MET A 448 6.74 33.70 -4.04
N GLU A 449 7.68 34.48 -4.55
CA GLU A 449 8.18 35.65 -3.88
C GLU A 449 7.05 36.69 -3.66
N ARG A 450 6.23 36.92 -4.71
CA ARG A 450 5.05 37.81 -4.63
C ARG A 450 3.99 37.24 -3.69
N PHE A 451 3.72 35.93 -3.76
CA PHE A 451 2.75 35.27 -2.89
C PHE A 451 3.16 35.43 -1.42
N LEU A 452 4.39 35.07 -1.07
CA LEU A 452 4.88 35.12 0.30
C LEU A 452 5.02 36.56 0.81
N SER A 453 5.45 37.49 -0.04
CA SER A 453 5.51 38.93 0.31
C SER A 453 4.13 39.49 0.64
N LYS A 454 3.08 39.08 -0.10
CA LYS A 454 1.70 39.58 0.09
C LYS A 454 0.98 38.91 1.26
N TYR A 455 1.16 37.59 1.41
CA TYR A 455 0.33 36.79 2.32
C TYR A 455 1.10 36.12 3.47
N GLY A 456 2.41 35.94 3.36
CA GLY A 456 3.20 35.09 4.28
C GLY A 456 3.05 35.49 5.75
N ALA A 457 3.12 36.80 6.06
CA ALA A 457 2.93 37.28 7.43
C ALA A 457 1.54 36.96 7.99
N LYS A 458 0.48 37.08 7.18
CA LYS A 458 -0.89 36.77 7.58
C LYS A 458 -1.09 35.24 7.71
N ILE A 459 -0.52 34.45 6.81
CA ILE A 459 -0.54 32.97 6.88
C ILE A 459 -0.01 32.50 8.24
N LYS A 460 1.11 33.07 8.68
CA LYS A 460 1.69 32.78 10.00
C LYS A 460 0.78 33.22 11.15
N VAL A 461 0.27 34.44 11.12
CA VAL A 461 -0.57 35.03 12.20
C VAL A 461 -1.85 34.25 12.37
N TYR A 462 -2.50 33.86 11.29
CA TYR A 462 -3.76 33.09 11.32
C TYR A 462 -3.56 31.58 11.34
N GLN A 463 -2.30 31.11 11.46
CA GLN A 463 -1.94 29.69 11.57
C GLN A 463 -2.42 28.84 10.39
N HIS A 464 -2.45 29.42 9.19
CA HIS A 464 -2.67 28.65 7.98
C HIS A 464 -1.45 27.79 7.66
N GLN A 465 -1.66 26.80 6.81
CA GLN A 465 -0.63 25.87 6.36
C GLN A 465 -0.54 25.91 4.84
N ILE A 466 0.60 25.52 4.29
CA ILE A 466 0.82 25.49 2.84
C ILE A 466 1.13 24.05 2.43
N GLN A 467 0.60 23.65 1.28
CA GLN A 467 1.01 22.40 0.63
C GLN A 467 1.26 22.60 -0.87
N SER A 468 2.05 21.73 -1.48
CA SER A 468 2.27 21.72 -2.93
C SER A 468 2.83 20.38 -3.40
N LEU A 469 2.51 20.03 -4.66
CA LEU A 469 3.17 18.96 -5.43
C LEU A 469 4.58 19.36 -5.90
N ASP A 470 4.85 20.67 -5.97
CA ASP A 470 6.16 21.19 -6.33
C ASP A 470 7.01 21.46 -5.08
N TYR A 471 8.06 20.66 -4.92
CA TYR A 471 8.96 20.82 -3.79
C TYR A 471 9.66 22.18 -3.75
N GLN A 472 9.84 22.87 -4.89
CA GLN A 472 10.45 24.21 -4.91
C GLN A 472 9.58 25.22 -4.14
N VAL A 473 8.25 25.10 -4.22
CA VAL A 473 7.32 25.89 -3.41
C VAL A 473 7.58 25.67 -1.92
N ILE A 474 7.67 24.41 -1.49
CA ILE A 474 7.94 24.05 -0.10
C ILE A 474 9.28 24.61 0.38
N ASP A 475 10.34 24.48 -0.42
CA ASP A 475 11.67 25.01 -0.08
C ASP A 475 11.65 26.55 0.06
N GLN A 476 10.92 27.25 -0.80
CA GLN A 476 10.75 28.70 -0.72
C GLN A 476 9.96 29.13 0.53
N VAL A 477 8.91 28.41 0.90
CA VAL A 477 8.15 28.67 2.15
C VAL A 477 9.05 28.49 3.36
N VAL A 478 9.80 27.37 3.45
CA VAL A 478 10.71 27.11 4.57
C VAL A 478 11.83 28.14 4.65
N ASN A 479 12.36 28.58 3.51
CA ASN A 479 13.40 29.65 3.47
C ASN A 479 12.85 31.01 3.83
N TYR A 480 11.57 31.32 3.54
CA TYR A 480 10.91 32.56 3.96
C TYR A 480 10.67 32.57 5.47
N ASP A 481 10.01 31.54 6.00
CA ASP A 481 9.79 31.38 7.45
C ASP A 481 9.49 29.88 7.75
N SER A 482 10.45 29.20 8.39
CA SER A 482 10.33 27.78 8.76
C SER A 482 9.25 27.49 9.80
N SER A 483 8.66 28.52 10.44
CA SER A 483 7.54 28.35 11.37
C SER A 483 6.19 28.21 10.67
N ILE A 484 6.09 28.49 9.36
CA ILE A 484 4.89 28.21 8.57
C ILE A 484 4.85 26.71 8.27
N PRO A 485 3.86 25.96 8.78
CA PRO A 485 3.77 24.54 8.49
C PRO A 485 3.58 24.30 6.99
N SER A 486 4.48 23.51 6.40
CA SER A 486 4.47 23.23 4.97
C SER A 486 4.48 21.73 4.70
N PHE A 487 3.65 21.27 3.78
CA PHE A 487 3.45 19.85 3.47
C PHE A 487 3.78 19.57 2.01
N PHE A 488 4.62 18.58 1.78
CA PHE A 488 4.94 18.14 0.43
C PHE A 488 3.94 17.06 0.00
N ILE A 489 3.18 17.32 -1.07
CA ILE A 489 2.21 16.37 -1.60
C ILE A 489 2.95 15.29 -2.37
N LEU A 490 2.76 14.05 -1.97
CA LEU A 490 3.31 12.86 -2.59
C LEU A 490 2.18 11.89 -2.94
N PRO A 491 1.64 11.91 -4.16
CA PRO A 491 0.60 10.95 -4.57
C PRO A 491 1.09 9.50 -4.52
N TYR A 492 2.40 9.33 -4.58
CA TYR A 492 3.05 8.01 -4.59
C TYR A 492 4.49 8.11 -4.09
N ASN A 493 4.92 7.15 -3.26
CA ASN A 493 6.28 7.12 -2.73
C ASN A 493 6.90 5.72 -2.77
N THR A 494 8.12 5.62 -3.32
CA THR A 494 8.92 4.37 -3.35
C THR A 494 10.04 4.35 -2.33
N ILE A 495 10.66 5.51 -2.08
CA ILE A 495 11.78 5.69 -1.14
C ILE A 495 11.43 6.85 -0.23
N PHE A 496 11.56 6.65 1.09
CA PHE A 496 11.21 7.67 2.08
C PHE A 496 11.95 9.00 1.79
N PRO A 497 11.23 10.13 1.62
CA PRO A 497 11.82 11.40 1.25
C PRO A 497 12.47 12.10 2.45
N ARG A 498 13.52 12.88 2.20
CA ARG A 498 14.26 13.65 3.21
C ARG A 498 14.16 15.14 2.93
N THR A 499 12.94 15.66 2.96
CA THR A 499 12.67 17.06 2.67
C THR A 499 12.71 17.94 3.93
N LYS A 500 12.72 19.26 3.75
CA LYS A 500 12.59 20.22 4.85
C LYS A 500 11.13 20.47 5.26
N ALA A 501 10.16 19.91 4.53
CA ALA A 501 8.74 20.04 4.82
C ALA A 501 8.40 19.65 6.26
N SER A 502 7.42 20.27 6.86
CA SER A 502 6.88 19.93 8.19
C SER A 502 6.16 18.60 8.19
N GLY A 503 5.70 18.14 7.02
CA GLY A 503 5.00 16.90 6.83
C GLY A 503 4.80 16.54 5.37
N TYR A 504 4.00 15.51 5.15
CA TYR A 504 3.61 15.04 3.82
C TYR A 504 2.10 14.91 3.72
N THR A 505 1.57 15.14 2.52
CA THR A 505 0.18 14.86 2.18
C THR A 505 0.18 13.76 1.13
N MET A 506 -0.45 12.61 1.43
CA MET A 506 -0.36 11.41 0.59
C MET A 506 -1.72 10.83 0.24
N GLU A 507 -1.79 10.16 -0.89
CA GLU A 507 -2.96 9.38 -1.27
C GLU A 507 -3.05 8.14 -0.36
N TYR A 508 -4.20 7.92 0.30
CA TYR A 508 -4.40 6.94 1.37
C TYR A 508 -4.14 5.49 0.97
N SER A 509 -4.45 5.12 -0.28
CA SER A 509 -4.28 3.74 -0.75
C SER A 509 -2.81 3.36 -0.94
N THR A 510 -1.94 4.36 -1.12
CA THR A 510 -0.49 4.18 -1.29
C THR A 510 0.30 4.18 0.01
N LEU A 511 -0.36 4.49 1.13
CA LEU A 511 0.27 4.49 2.46
C LEU A 511 0.54 3.07 2.96
N ASP A 512 1.71 2.90 3.56
CA ASP A 512 2.09 1.68 4.27
C ASP A 512 2.72 1.95 5.64
N ASN A 513 2.72 0.95 6.50
CA ASN A 513 3.28 1.04 7.84
C ASN A 513 4.78 1.43 7.86
N ASN A 514 5.54 1.07 6.83
CA ASN A 514 6.97 1.41 6.78
C ASN A 514 7.17 2.92 6.59
N PHE A 515 6.34 3.56 5.75
CA PHE A 515 6.36 5.00 5.56
C PHE A 515 5.96 5.73 6.85
N VAL A 516 4.86 5.32 7.46
CA VAL A 516 4.34 5.93 8.70
C VAL A 516 5.33 5.79 9.85
N ASN A 517 5.90 4.60 10.06
CA ASN A 517 6.92 4.37 11.10
C ASN A 517 8.14 5.29 10.95
N LYS A 518 8.55 5.59 9.71
CA LYS A 518 9.66 6.52 9.45
C LYS A 518 9.28 7.97 9.67
N LEU A 519 8.04 8.34 9.40
CA LEU A 519 7.52 9.67 9.72
C LEU A 519 7.60 9.94 11.22
N TRP A 520 7.14 9.02 12.05
CA TRP A 520 7.21 9.16 13.51
C TRP A 520 8.66 9.31 14.03
N GLN A 521 9.60 8.57 13.41
CA GLN A 521 11.03 8.70 13.75
C GLN A 521 11.63 10.05 13.32
N SER A 522 11.00 10.76 12.38
CA SER A 522 11.50 12.03 11.83
C SER A 522 10.74 13.27 12.33
N ASP A 523 9.82 13.10 13.29
CA ASP A 523 8.96 14.17 13.85
C ASP A 523 8.22 14.97 12.75
N LYS A 524 7.68 14.26 11.76
CA LYS A 524 6.94 14.85 10.63
C LYS A 524 5.49 14.39 10.66
N ARG A 525 4.59 15.30 10.26
CA ARG A 525 3.15 15.03 10.19
C ARG A 525 2.75 14.40 8.86
N LEU A 526 1.64 13.68 8.90
CA LEU A 526 1.04 13.01 7.74
C LEU A 526 -0.43 13.39 7.60
N TYR A 527 -0.78 13.95 6.45
CA TYR A 527 -2.16 14.09 6.00
C TYR A 527 -2.41 13.11 4.86
N ASP A 528 -3.63 12.61 4.75
CA ASP A 528 -4.01 11.75 3.63
C ASP A 528 -5.30 12.20 2.93
N TRP A 529 -5.47 11.78 1.66
CA TRP A 529 -6.57 12.16 0.77
C TRP A 529 -6.90 11.06 -0.24
N THR A 530 -8.12 10.97 -0.77
CA THR A 530 -9.33 11.60 -0.29
C THR A 530 -10.12 10.57 0.48
N ILE A 531 -10.49 10.88 1.72
CA ILE A 531 -11.07 9.95 2.67
C ILE A 531 -12.59 10.14 2.69
N ASN A 532 -13.34 9.28 1.97
CA ASN A 532 -14.76 9.47 1.70
C ASN A 532 -15.66 8.28 2.08
N ASP A 533 -15.10 7.24 2.68
CA ASP A 533 -15.83 6.04 3.09
C ASP A 533 -15.27 5.47 4.41
N GLU A 534 -16.07 4.64 5.09
CA GLU A 534 -15.73 4.07 6.39
C GLU A 534 -14.44 3.23 6.36
N ASP A 535 -14.18 2.49 5.28
CA ASP A 535 -12.99 1.64 5.17
C ASP A 535 -11.71 2.49 5.08
N SER A 536 -11.72 3.55 4.26
CA SER A 536 -10.61 4.50 4.17
C SER A 536 -10.38 5.25 5.49
N ILE A 537 -11.45 5.68 6.19
CA ILE A 537 -11.37 6.31 7.51
C ILE A 537 -10.70 5.37 8.52
N VAL A 538 -11.19 4.14 8.64
CA VAL A 538 -10.63 3.15 9.57
C VAL A 538 -9.17 2.84 9.24
N LYS A 539 -8.82 2.68 7.96
CA LYS A 539 -7.45 2.45 7.51
C LYS A 539 -6.54 3.61 7.91
N SER A 540 -6.91 4.84 7.57
CA SER A 540 -6.14 6.05 7.87
C SER A 540 -5.98 6.29 9.37
N PHE A 541 -7.07 6.15 10.12
CA PHE A 541 -7.06 6.24 11.57
C PHE A 541 -6.09 5.21 12.19
N ARG A 542 -6.08 3.97 11.67
CA ARG A 542 -5.20 2.89 12.14
C ARG A 542 -3.74 3.05 11.75
N LEU A 543 -3.48 3.70 10.64
CA LEU A 543 -2.13 4.07 10.25
C LEU A 543 -1.57 5.19 11.13
N GLY A 544 -2.42 5.90 11.88
CA GLY A 544 -2.02 7.01 12.74
C GLY A 544 -1.66 8.25 11.93
N VAL A 545 -2.47 8.59 10.92
CA VAL A 545 -2.35 9.86 10.20
C VAL A 545 -2.71 11.02 11.11
N ASP A 546 -2.09 12.19 10.90
CA ASP A 546 -2.34 13.38 11.71
C ASP A 546 -3.55 14.19 11.19
N GLY A 547 -4.00 13.96 9.95
CA GLY A 547 -5.16 14.64 9.40
C GLY A 547 -5.72 13.93 8.18
N MET A 548 -7.05 14.00 8.00
CA MET A 548 -7.82 13.40 6.93
C MET A 548 -8.47 14.46 6.06
N ILE A 549 -8.11 14.50 4.77
CA ILE A 549 -8.72 15.37 3.75
C ILE A 549 -9.90 14.62 3.14
N THR A 550 -11.10 15.23 3.20
CA THR A 550 -12.36 14.57 2.84
C THR A 550 -13.35 15.50 2.13
N ASP A 551 -14.16 14.90 1.26
CA ASP A 551 -15.37 15.52 0.70
C ASP A 551 -16.62 15.31 1.59
N ASP A 552 -16.51 14.54 2.70
CA ASP A 552 -17.60 14.26 3.66
C ASP A 552 -17.16 14.46 5.11
N LEU A 553 -17.16 15.70 5.57
CA LEU A 553 -16.74 16.06 6.93
C LEU A 553 -17.58 15.39 8.03
N GLU A 554 -18.91 15.30 7.84
CA GLU A 554 -19.79 14.74 8.86
C GLU A 554 -19.52 13.25 9.06
N LEU A 555 -19.28 12.52 7.96
CA LEU A 555 -18.89 11.11 8.03
C LEU A 555 -17.57 10.95 8.79
N VAL A 556 -16.53 11.69 8.38
CA VAL A 556 -15.19 11.57 9.00
C VAL A 556 -15.23 11.96 10.48
N GLN A 557 -15.88 13.08 10.83
CA GLN A 557 -16.00 13.55 12.23
C GLN A 557 -16.75 12.55 13.11
N SER A 558 -17.87 12.00 12.63
CA SER A 558 -18.64 11.00 13.38
C SER A 558 -17.86 9.69 13.54
N SER A 559 -17.21 9.21 12.48
CA SER A 559 -16.42 7.97 12.51
C SER A 559 -15.19 8.09 13.41
N ILE A 560 -14.45 9.22 13.35
CA ILE A 560 -13.31 9.46 14.26
C ILE A 560 -13.79 9.45 15.72
N LYS A 561 -14.91 10.09 16.01
CA LYS A 561 -15.49 10.11 17.35
C LYS A 561 -15.86 8.71 17.83
N GLU A 562 -16.52 7.93 17.00
CA GLU A 562 -16.90 6.54 17.31
C GLU A 562 -15.66 5.67 17.54
N LEU A 563 -14.68 5.72 16.65
CA LEU A 563 -13.44 4.96 16.76
C LEU A 563 -12.63 5.30 18.03
N LYS A 564 -12.74 6.55 18.51
CA LYS A 564 -12.06 6.99 19.73
C LYS A 564 -12.82 6.61 21.00
N ASP A 565 -14.13 6.88 21.03
CA ASP A 565 -14.95 6.78 22.25
C ASP A 565 -15.36 5.33 22.54
N ASP A 566 -15.59 4.52 21.50
CA ASP A 566 -15.98 3.10 21.61
C ASP A 566 -15.31 2.25 20.51
N PRO A 567 -14.00 1.95 20.65
CA PRO A 567 -13.27 1.20 19.64
C PRO A 567 -13.79 -0.23 19.54
N ASP A 568 -14.54 -0.55 18.49
CA ASP A 568 -14.94 -1.92 18.20
C ASP A 568 -13.77 -2.75 17.69
N TYR A 569 -13.07 -3.43 18.60
CA TYR A 569 -11.97 -4.32 18.24
C TYR A 569 -12.38 -5.45 17.29
N THR A 570 -13.67 -5.84 17.26
CA THR A 570 -14.17 -6.85 16.31
C THR A 570 -14.09 -6.35 14.89
N THR A 571 -14.60 -5.14 14.64
CA THR A 571 -14.53 -4.48 13.32
C THR A 571 -13.09 -4.26 12.90
N LEU A 572 -12.21 -3.85 13.83
CA LEU A 572 -10.79 -3.67 13.55
C LEU A 572 -10.08 -4.96 13.12
N LEU A 573 -10.34 -6.04 13.83
CA LEU A 573 -9.79 -7.37 13.50
C LEU A 573 -10.37 -7.91 12.20
N LEU A 574 -11.66 -7.63 11.91
CA LEU A 574 -12.28 -8.01 10.64
C LEU A 574 -11.62 -7.27 9.47
N ASN A 575 -11.44 -5.96 9.57
CA ASN A 575 -10.77 -5.15 8.55
C ASN A 575 -9.33 -5.64 8.34
N LYS A 576 -8.57 -5.85 9.42
CA LYS A 576 -7.22 -6.44 9.31
C LYS A 576 -7.22 -7.81 8.64
N SER A 577 -8.22 -8.63 8.95
CA SER A 577 -8.40 -9.95 8.33
C SER A 577 -8.66 -9.85 6.83
N LEU A 578 -9.43 -8.86 6.38
CA LEU A 578 -9.69 -8.56 4.97
C LEU A 578 -8.46 -7.97 4.28
N ASP A 579 -7.75 -7.04 4.92
CA ASP A 579 -6.49 -6.46 4.41
C ASP A 579 -5.42 -7.53 4.14
N LEU A 580 -5.31 -8.54 5.01
CA LEU A 580 -4.38 -9.65 4.79
C LEU A 580 -4.72 -10.47 3.53
N LEU A 581 -5.99 -10.46 3.12
CA LEU A 581 -6.48 -11.15 1.91
C LEU A 581 -6.49 -10.25 0.68
N SER A 582 -6.46 -8.94 0.85
CA SER A 582 -6.47 -7.99 -0.25
C SER A 582 -5.20 -8.11 -1.10
N PHE A 583 -5.32 -7.91 -2.40
CA PHE A 583 -4.20 -7.91 -3.35
C PHE A 583 -3.63 -6.50 -3.58
N SER A 584 -4.04 -5.55 -2.74
CA SER A 584 -3.58 -4.15 -2.74
C SER A 584 -2.17 -4.01 -2.14
#